data_c2a8b6f0451b0155103bbdccb4977ddf
#
_entry.id   c2a8b6f0451b0155103bbdccb4977ddf
#
_cell.length_a   1.000
_cell.length_b   1.000
_cell.length_c   1.000
_cell.angle_alpha   90.00
_cell.angle_beta   90.00
_cell.angle_gamma   90.00
#
_symmetry.space_group_name_H-M   'P 1'
#
loop_
_entity.id
_entity.type
_entity.pdbx_description
1 polymer ?
#
loop_
_entity_poly.entity_id
_entity_poly.type
_entity_poly.pdbx_seq_one_letter_code
_entity_poly.pdbx_strand_id
1 'polypeptide(L)'
;MDVCMLEKALSDKTKAVMAAHTLGNPFDLQAVKDFCTKHNLWLIEDNCDALGSKYVIDGEEKFTGTIGDIGTSSFYPPHHMTMGEGGAVYTNDPLLNKIARSMRDWGRDCVCPSGMDNLCGHRFDKQYGELPLGYDHKYVYSHFGFNLKATEMQAAVGCAQLEKFPSFVERRRHNFDRLHKALEAVSDKLILPVPAQNSTPSWFGFLITCKEGTSKNTVVQY
;
A
#
# COMPACT_ATOMS: atom_id res chain seq x y z
N MET A 1 3.99 3.46 14.29
CA MET A 1 4.51 4.85 14.11
C MET A 1 4.14 5.64 15.35
N ASP A 2 5.08 6.44 15.87
CA ASP A 2 4.80 7.39 16.96
C ASP A 2 4.35 8.73 16.35
N VAL A 3 3.06 9.03 16.44
CA VAL A 3 2.46 10.24 15.88
C VAL A 3 2.93 11.52 16.58
N CYS A 4 3.40 11.42 17.84
CA CYS A 4 3.93 12.57 18.58
C CYS A 4 5.23 13.12 17.98
N MET A 5 5.90 12.34 17.12
CA MET A 5 7.14 12.75 16.45
C MET A 5 6.91 13.48 15.13
N LEU A 6 5.67 13.48 14.59
CA LEU A 6 5.38 14.06 13.26
C LEU A 6 5.68 15.56 13.22
N GLU A 7 5.25 16.32 14.22
CA GLU A 7 5.51 17.78 14.30
C GLU A 7 7.02 18.09 14.36
N LYS A 8 7.82 17.24 15.01
CA LYS A 8 9.27 17.41 15.09
C LYS A 8 9.99 17.08 13.78
N ALA A 9 9.39 16.21 12.95
CA ALA A 9 9.93 15.81 11.66
C ALA A 9 9.54 16.76 10.52
N LEU A 10 8.58 17.66 10.76
CA LEU A 10 8.09 18.62 9.78
C LEU A 10 9.15 19.68 9.45
N SER A 11 9.26 20.01 8.17
CA SER A 11 10.07 21.11 7.65
C SER A 11 9.34 21.77 6.47
N ASP A 12 9.85 22.93 6.01
CA ASP A 12 9.39 23.62 4.80
C ASP A 12 9.55 22.79 3.50
N LYS A 13 10.39 21.75 3.54
CA LYS A 13 10.60 20.80 2.44
C LYS A 13 9.68 19.59 2.49
N THR A 14 8.97 19.36 3.59
CA THR A 14 8.07 18.24 3.74
C THR A 14 6.89 18.36 2.76
N LYS A 15 6.59 17.33 1.99
CA LYS A 15 5.52 17.29 0.99
C LYS A 15 4.52 16.16 1.20
N ALA A 16 4.94 15.11 1.87
CA ALA A 16 4.11 13.93 2.09
C ALA A 16 4.50 13.20 3.37
N VAL A 17 3.57 12.45 3.92
CA VAL A 17 3.82 11.37 4.86
C VAL A 17 3.61 10.05 4.11
N MET A 18 4.62 9.19 4.08
CA MET A 18 4.50 7.83 3.58
C MET A 18 4.79 6.87 4.73
N ALA A 19 3.84 5.99 5.03
CA ALA A 19 3.98 5.06 6.14
C ALA A 19 3.33 3.72 5.84
N ALA A 20 3.95 2.64 6.35
CA ALA A 20 3.45 1.29 6.20
C ALA A 20 2.54 0.88 7.38
N HIS A 21 1.50 0.13 7.07
CA HIS A 21 0.70 -0.60 8.05
C HIS A 21 1.42 -1.89 8.45
N THR A 22 2.47 -1.74 9.22
CA THR A 22 3.46 -2.78 9.50
C THR A 22 2.83 -4.04 10.07
N LEU A 23 3.14 -5.19 9.47
CA LEU A 23 2.66 -6.51 9.85
C LEU A 23 1.13 -6.66 9.87
N GLY A 24 0.43 -5.81 9.12
CA GLY A 24 -1.02 -5.85 9.02
C GLY A 24 -1.76 -5.04 10.10
N ASN A 25 -1.03 -4.42 11.03
CA ASN A 25 -1.59 -3.58 12.09
C ASN A 25 -1.55 -2.11 11.67
N PRO A 26 -2.67 -1.45 11.43
CA PRO A 26 -2.68 -0.06 11.02
C PRO A 26 -2.03 0.86 12.06
N PHE A 27 -1.34 1.89 11.59
CA PHE A 27 -0.96 3.01 12.45
C PHE A 27 -2.19 3.89 12.77
N ASP A 28 -2.06 4.86 13.66
CA ASP A 28 -3.14 5.81 13.96
C ASP A 28 -3.41 6.70 12.72
N LEU A 29 -4.29 6.21 11.84
CA LEU A 29 -4.64 6.86 10.58
C LEU A 29 -5.37 8.18 10.79
N GLN A 30 -6.20 8.30 11.84
CA GLN A 30 -6.89 9.56 12.11
C GLN A 30 -5.88 10.66 12.41
N ALA A 31 -4.98 10.42 13.36
CA ALA A 31 -3.99 11.42 13.75
C ALA A 31 -3.05 11.79 12.58
N VAL A 32 -2.64 10.81 11.76
CA VAL A 32 -1.77 11.08 10.60
C VAL A 32 -2.51 11.85 9.52
N LYS A 33 -3.77 11.51 9.23
CA LYS A 33 -4.60 12.22 8.26
C LYS A 33 -4.84 13.67 8.70
N ASP A 34 -5.16 13.89 9.98
CA ASP A 34 -5.37 15.22 10.54
C ASP A 34 -4.09 16.07 10.44
N PHE A 35 -2.92 15.46 10.74
CA PHE A 35 -1.63 16.11 10.57
C PHE A 35 -1.38 16.47 9.10
N CYS A 36 -1.60 15.56 8.16
CA CYS A 36 -1.43 15.82 6.73
C CYS A 36 -2.35 16.95 6.24
N THR A 37 -3.61 16.94 6.67
CA THR A 37 -4.59 17.98 6.34
C THR A 37 -4.17 19.35 6.90
N LYS A 38 -3.75 19.40 8.17
CA LYS A 38 -3.28 20.63 8.83
C LYS A 38 -2.11 21.28 8.12
N HIS A 39 -1.18 20.47 7.59
CA HIS A 39 0.06 20.95 6.98
C HIS A 39 0.06 20.90 5.44
N ASN A 40 -1.10 20.61 4.82
CA ASN A 40 -1.25 20.48 3.36
C ASN A 40 -0.24 19.49 2.75
N LEU A 41 -0.14 18.30 3.33
CA LEU A 41 0.73 17.21 2.91
C LEU A 41 -0.07 16.08 2.28
N TRP A 42 0.56 15.36 1.33
CA TRP A 42 0.03 14.12 0.83
C TRP A 42 0.17 13.00 1.87
N LEU A 43 -0.86 12.14 1.97
CA LEU A 43 -0.79 10.90 2.74
C LEU A 43 -0.69 9.72 1.79
N ILE A 44 0.41 8.96 1.91
CA ILE A 44 0.65 7.75 1.13
C ILE A 44 0.67 6.56 2.09
N GLU A 45 -0.29 5.65 1.92
CA GLU A 45 -0.40 4.43 2.71
C GLU A 45 0.31 3.28 2.02
N ASP A 46 1.37 2.73 2.62
CA ASP A 46 1.91 1.46 2.18
C ASP A 46 1.15 0.32 2.87
N ASN A 47 0.31 -0.34 2.07
CA ASN A 47 -0.59 -1.39 2.51
C ASN A 47 -0.09 -2.80 2.12
N CYS A 48 1.22 -2.96 1.85
CA CYS A 48 1.79 -4.25 1.42
C CYS A 48 1.54 -5.37 2.44
N ASP A 49 1.69 -5.07 3.72
CA ASP A 49 1.47 -6.02 4.83
C ASP A 49 0.04 -6.02 5.37
N ALA A 50 -0.87 -5.20 4.83
CA ALA A 50 -2.16 -4.95 5.48
C ALA A 50 -3.37 -5.08 4.55
N LEU A 51 -3.23 -5.78 3.42
CA LEU A 51 -4.36 -6.01 2.53
C LEU A 51 -5.50 -6.70 3.30
N GLY A 52 -6.71 -6.09 3.26
CA GLY A 52 -7.87 -6.54 4.01
C GLY A 52 -7.97 -6.05 5.45
N SER A 53 -6.99 -5.28 5.94
CA SER A 53 -7.13 -4.54 7.19
C SER A 53 -8.11 -3.39 7.02
N LYS A 54 -8.80 -3.06 8.12
CA LYS A 54 -9.78 -1.97 8.14
C LYS A 54 -9.49 -1.02 9.31
N TYR A 55 -9.93 0.22 9.15
CA TYR A 55 -9.83 1.27 10.14
C TYR A 55 -11.10 2.11 10.17
N VAL A 56 -11.58 2.44 11.38
CA VAL A 56 -12.71 3.35 11.56
C VAL A 56 -12.18 4.77 11.59
N ILE A 57 -12.51 5.57 10.57
CA ILE A 57 -12.11 6.96 10.42
C ILE A 57 -13.34 7.83 10.13
N ASP A 58 -13.45 8.95 10.79
CA ASP A 58 -14.61 9.85 10.66
C ASP A 58 -15.95 9.13 10.90
N GLY A 59 -15.96 8.08 11.74
CA GLY A 59 -17.13 7.25 12.04
C GLY A 59 -17.47 6.18 11.00
N GLU A 60 -16.67 6.02 9.94
CA GLU A 60 -16.87 5.03 8.88
C GLU A 60 -15.75 3.99 8.86
N GLU A 61 -16.10 2.71 8.68
CA GLU A 61 -15.13 1.63 8.49
C GLU A 61 -14.66 1.61 7.04
N LYS A 62 -13.34 1.80 6.82
CA LYS A 62 -12.71 1.79 5.49
C LYS A 62 -11.54 0.80 5.45
N PHE A 63 -11.24 0.29 4.26
CA PHE A 63 -10.00 -0.48 4.07
C PHE A 63 -8.78 0.43 4.18
N THR A 64 -7.74 -0.04 4.86
CA THR A 64 -6.43 0.61 4.83
C THR A 64 -5.90 0.68 3.40
N GLY A 65 -5.09 1.69 3.11
CA GLY A 65 -4.65 2.01 1.75
C GLY A 65 -5.65 2.82 0.93
N THR A 66 -6.89 3.03 1.43
CA THR A 66 -7.94 3.81 0.73
C THR A 66 -8.33 5.09 1.46
N ILE A 67 -7.62 5.43 2.52
CA ILE A 67 -7.92 6.56 3.42
C ILE A 67 -7.07 7.78 3.05
N GLY A 68 -5.80 7.56 2.68
CA GLY A 68 -4.91 8.59 2.17
C GLY A 68 -5.16 8.95 0.71
N ASP A 69 -4.28 9.77 0.14
CA ASP A 69 -4.36 10.22 -1.26
C ASP A 69 -3.92 9.12 -2.23
N ILE A 70 -2.94 8.31 -1.82
CA ILE A 70 -2.40 7.18 -2.58
C ILE A 70 -2.26 5.99 -1.65
N GLY A 71 -2.67 4.81 -2.12
CA GLY A 71 -2.38 3.55 -1.49
C GLY A 71 -1.52 2.65 -2.39
N THR A 72 -0.69 1.81 -1.77
CA THR A 72 0.09 0.79 -2.47
C THR A 72 -0.20 -0.58 -1.89
N SER A 73 -0.17 -1.61 -2.71
CA SER A 73 -0.22 -3.01 -2.29
C SER A 73 0.79 -3.82 -3.05
N SER A 74 1.34 -4.82 -2.40
CA SER A 74 2.25 -5.76 -3.03
C SER A 74 1.59 -7.13 -3.15
N PHE A 75 1.83 -7.78 -4.28
CA PHE A 75 1.43 -9.16 -4.56
C PHE A 75 2.64 -10.06 -4.72
N TYR A 76 3.74 -9.71 -4.06
CA TYR A 76 4.91 -10.52 -3.85
C TYR A 76 4.53 -11.82 -3.09
N PRO A 77 5.17 -12.98 -3.35
CA PRO A 77 4.72 -14.29 -2.83
C PRO A 77 4.38 -14.37 -1.34
N PRO A 78 5.12 -13.78 -0.39
CA PRO A 78 4.78 -13.89 1.03
C PRO A 78 3.64 -12.98 1.50
N HIS A 79 3.20 -12.02 0.68
CA HIS A 79 2.09 -11.13 1.06
C HIS A 79 0.74 -11.85 1.09
N HIS A 80 -0.33 -11.12 1.42
CA HIS A 80 -1.66 -11.69 1.66
C HIS A 80 -2.25 -12.46 0.49
N MET A 81 -1.88 -12.07 -0.73
CA MET A 81 -2.13 -12.79 -1.98
C MET A 81 -0.95 -12.58 -2.92
N THR A 82 -0.78 -13.46 -3.88
CA THR A 82 0.37 -13.39 -4.80
C THR A 82 -0.05 -13.32 -6.26
N MET A 83 0.80 -12.67 -7.06
CA MET A 83 0.80 -12.74 -8.53
C MET A 83 2.10 -13.35 -9.07
N GLY A 84 2.89 -14.05 -8.20
CA GLY A 84 4.29 -14.37 -8.45
C GLY A 84 5.15 -13.16 -8.14
N GLU A 85 5.07 -12.14 -8.95
CA GLU A 85 5.50 -10.77 -8.69
C GLU A 85 4.42 -9.82 -9.17
N GLY A 86 4.19 -8.74 -8.44
CA GLY A 86 3.18 -7.74 -8.80
C GLY A 86 2.84 -6.82 -7.65
N GLY A 87 2.01 -5.85 -7.95
CA GLY A 87 1.52 -4.86 -6.99
C GLY A 87 0.49 -3.94 -7.62
N ALA A 88 -0.06 -3.06 -6.81
CA ALA A 88 -0.98 -2.03 -7.25
C ALA A 88 -0.66 -0.69 -6.58
N VAL A 89 -0.83 0.38 -7.32
CA VAL A 89 -0.94 1.75 -6.83
C VAL A 89 -2.35 2.22 -7.14
N TYR A 90 -3.05 2.74 -6.16
CA TYR A 90 -4.44 3.16 -6.31
C TYR A 90 -4.70 4.51 -5.65
N THR A 91 -5.59 5.27 -6.25
CA THR A 91 -6.00 6.61 -5.81
C THR A 91 -7.38 6.94 -6.38
N ASN A 92 -8.10 7.81 -5.68
CA ASN A 92 -9.35 8.39 -6.17
C ASN A 92 -9.13 9.69 -6.96
N ASP A 93 -7.91 10.24 -6.98
CA ASP A 93 -7.57 11.44 -7.74
C ASP A 93 -7.27 11.08 -9.21
N PRO A 94 -8.04 11.61 -10.19
CA PRO A 94 -7.84 11.31 -11.62
C PRO A 94 -6.47 11.75 -12.15
N LEU A 95 -5.90 12.85 -11.61
CA LEU A 95 -4.59 13.34 -12.04
C LEU A 95 -3.48 12.42 -11.53
N LEU A 96 -3.53 12.03 -10.24
CA LEU A 96 -2.58 11.07 -9.68
C LEU A 96 -2.67 9.72 -10.39
N ASN A 97 -3.87 9.26 -10.75
CA ASN A 97 -4.05 8.04 -11.54
C ASN A 97 -3.37 8.16 -12.92
N LYS A 98 -3.58 9.28 -13.63
CA LYS A 98 -2.93 9.53 -14.92
C LYS A 98 -1.41 9.53 -14.81
N ILE A 99 -0.86 10.20 -13.78
CA ILE A 99 0.59 10.25 -13.51
C ILE A 99 1.12 8.83 -13.22
N ALA A 100 0.49 8.09 -12.33
CA ALA A 100 0.89 6.73 -11.97
C ALA A 100 0.91 5.79 -13.19
N ARG A 101 -0.11 5.88 -14.06
CA ARG A 101 -0.16 5.09 -15.31
C ARG A 101 0.96 5.46 -16.28
N SER A 102 1.26 6.74 -16.43
CA SER A 102 2.38 7.21 -17.24
C SER A 102 3.71 6.70 -16.69
N MET A 103 3.94 6.86 -15.38
CA MET A 103 5.18 6.40 -14.73
C MET A 103 5.36 4.88 -14.80
N ARG A 104 4.28 4.10 -14.72
CA ARG A 104 4.29 2.64 -14.90
C ARG A 104 4.70 2.24 -16.32
N ASP A 105 4.43 3.08 -17.33
CA ASP A 105 4.63 2.82 -18.75
C ASP A 105 5.69 3.78 -19.35
N TRP A 106 6.88 3.73 -18.80
CA TRP A 106 8.09 4.49 -19.20
C TRP A 106 7.98 6.02 -19.16
N GLY A 107 6.94 6.58 -18.56
CA GLY A 107 6.71 8.03 -18.58
C GLY A 107 6.07 8.52 -19.87
N ARG A 108 5.38 7.66 -20.62
CA ARG A 108 4.67 8.03 -21.85
C ARG A 108 3.56 9.04 -21.60
N ASP A 109 3.38 9.93 -22.54
CA ASP A 109 2.24 10.85 -22.58
C ASP A 109 0.92 10.14 -22.96
N CYS A 110 1.00 9.07 -23.76
CA CYS A 110 -0.14 8.25 -24.14
C CYS A 110 -0.62 7.36 -22.98
N VAL A 111 -1.91 7.44 -22.66
CA VAL A 111 -2.58 6.64 -21.60
C VAL A 111 -3.55 5.59 -22.16
N CYS A 112 -3.54 5.34 -23.46
CA CYS A 112 -4.36 4.29 -24.06
C CYS A 112 -3.98 2.92 -23.48
N PRO A 113 -4.96 2.07 -23.11
CA PRO A 113 -4.71 0.69 -22.73
C PRO A 113 -4.04 -0.10 -23.86
N SER A 114 -3.33 -1.18 -23.52
CA SER A 114 -2.73 -2.07 -24.52
C SER A 114 -3.79 -2.60 -25.50
N GLY A 115 -3.44 -2.62 -26.78
CA GLY A 115 -4.35 -3.06 -27.85
C GLY A 115 -5.37 -2.02 -28.30
N MET A 116 -5.42 -0.85 -27.65
CA MET A 116 -6.31 0.25 -28.01
C MET A 116 -5.49 1.48 -28.43
N ASP A 117 -5.87 2.09 -29.54
CA ASP A 117 -5.18 3.25 -30.06
C ASP A 117 -6.13 4.44 -30.22
N ASN A 118 -5.58 5.65 -30.14
CA ASN A 118 -6.27 6.91 -30.44
C ASN A 118 -7.58 7.16 -29.67
N LEU A 119 -7.71 6.63 -28.43
CA LEU A 119 -8.89 6.88 -27.61
C LEU A 119 -9.10 8.35 -27.25
N CYS A 120 -8.04 9.13 -27.23
CA CYS A 120 -8.10 10.57 -26.98
C CYS A 120 -8.56 11.37 -28.21
N GLY A 121 -8.56 10.80 -29.44
CA GLY A 121 -8.80 11.49 -30.69
C GLY A 121 -7.72 12.49 -31.11
N HIS A 122 -6.60 12.54 -30.40
CA HIS A 122 -5.55 13.56 -30.54
C HIS A 122 -4.15 12.97 -30.78
N ARG A 123 -4.09 11.84 -31.50
CA ARG A 123 -2.82 11.11 -31.67
C ARG A 123 -1.76 11.89 -32.46
N PHE A 124 -2.18 12.70 -33.44
CA PHE A 124 -1.30 13.33 -34.39
C PHE A 124 -1.48 14.85 -34.53
N ASP A 125 -2.30 15.49 -33.70
CA ASP A 125 -2.71 16.89 -33.88
C ASP A 125 -2.08 17.87 -32.88
N LYS A 126 -1.17 17.38 -32.02
CA LYS A 126 -0.50 18.20 -31.01
C LYS A 126 0.95 18.44 -31.33
N GLN A 127 1.46 19.59 -30.89
CA GLN A 127 2.86 19.94 -30.90
C GLN A 127 3.50 19.52 -29.56
N TYR A 128 4.64 18.85 -29.64
CA TYR A 128 5.43 18.42 -28.51
C TYR A 128 6.84 19.00 -28.57
N GLY A 129 7.06 20.12 -27.87
CA GLY A 129 8.35 20.81 -27.87
C GLY A 129 8.84 21.11 -29.31
N GLU A 130 10.04 20.68 -29.63
CA GLU A 130 10.67 20.87 -30.97
C GLU A 130 10.41 19.71 -31.95
N LEU A 131 9.60 18.69 -31.55
CA LEU A 131 9.26 17.59 -32.43
C LEU A 131 8.42 18.08 -33.64
N PRO A 132 8.47 17.40 -34.78
CA PRO A 132 7.63 17.78 -35.95
C PRO A 132 6.15 17.79 -35.60
N LEU A 133 5.39 18.74 -36.16
CA LEU A 133 3.94 18.74 -36.04
C LEU A 133 3.37 17.43 -36.57
N GLY A 134 2.43 16.84 -35.84
CA GLY A 134 1.84 15.54 -36.17
C GLY A 134 2.69 14.34 -35.72
N TYR A 135 3.72 14.57 -34.89
CA TYR A 135 4.45 13.47 -34.27
C TYR A 135 3.51 12.58 -33.44
N ASP A 136 3.65 11.27 -33.56
CA ASP A 136 2.81 10.33 -32.86
C ASP A 136 3.03 10.41 -31.32
N HIS A 137 2.05 10.95 -30.60
CA HIS A 137 2.17 11.14 -29.15
C HIS A 137 2.34 9.85 -28.36
N LYS A 138 2.01 8.71 -28.95
CA LYS A 138 2.26 7.38 -28.35
C LYS A 138 3.74 7.16 -28.03
N TYR A 139 4.63 7.83 -28.77
CA TYR A 139 6.09 7.75 -28.62
C TYR A 139 6.70 8.99 -27.98
N VAL A 140 5.89 9.88 -27.41
CA VAL A 140 6.36 11.00 -26.60
C VAL A 140 6.48 10.57 -25.16
N TYR A 141 7.61 10.84 -24.55
CA TYR A 141 7.91 10.53 -23.14
C TYR A 141 8.03 11.84 -22.37
N SER A 142 7.01 12.16 -21.59
CA SER A 142 6.94 13.42 -20.83
C SER A 142 7.85 13.43 -19.61
N HIS A 143 8.23 12.25 -19.12
CA HIS A 143 9.16 12.08 -18.00
C HIS A 143 9.84 10.71 -18.04
N PHE A 144 10.82 10.52 -17.18
CA PHE A 144 11.43 9.20 -16.98
C PHE A 144 10.50 8.37 -16.09
N GLY A 145 9.99 7.28 -16.63
CA GLY A 145 9.17 6.30 -15.91
C GLY A 145 9.82 4.92 -15.90
N PHE A 146 9.04 3.93 -15.53
CA PHE A 146 9.47 2.55 -15.32
C PHE A 146 8.70 1.60 -16.24
N ASN A 147 9.24 0.41 -16.47
CA ASN A 147 8.50 -0.68 -17.09
C ASN A 147 7.94 -1.59 -15.97
N LEU A 148 6.76 -1.26 -15.46
CA LEU A 148 6.14 -1.94 -14.32
C LEU A 148 4.79 -2.58 -14.67
N LYS A 149 4.49 -2.82 -15.93
CA LYS A 149 3.26 -3.52 -16.33
C LYS A 149 3.35 -5.01 -15.97
N ALA A 150 2.32 -5.50 -15.28
CA ALA A 150 2.14 -6.93 -15.05
C ALA A 150 1.80 -7.65 -16.36
N THR A 151 2.17 -8.91 -16.46
CA THR A 151 1.77 -9.79 -17.57
C THR A 151 0.38 -10.38 -17.32
N GLU A 152 -0.29 -10.86 -18.39
CA GLU A 152 -1.57 -11.55 -18.29
C GLU A 152 -1.49 -12.82 -17.42
N MET A 153 -0.35 -13.53 -17.44
CA MET A 153 -0.13 -14.70 -16.59
C MET A 153 -0.11 -14.33 -15.10
N GLN A 154 0.58 -13.24 -14.75
CA GLN A 154 0.58 -12.70 -13.39
C GLN A 154 -0.83 -12.26 -12.97
N ALA A 155 -1.55 -11.57 -13.86
CA ALA A 155 -2.92 -11.14 -13.59
C ALA A 155 -3.86 -12.32 -13.37
N ALA A 156 -3.75 -13.39 -14.15
CA ALA A 156 -4.55 -14.62 -13.99
C ALA A 156 -4.31 -15.29 -12.62
N VAL A 157 -3.05 -15.36 -12.18
CA VAL A 157 -2.71 -15.82 -10.82
C VAL A 157 -3.37 -14.94 -9.77
N GLY A 158 -3.27 -13.61 -9.92
CA GLY A 158 -3.88 -12.64 -9.02
C GLY A 158 -5.41 -12.80 -8.92
N CYS A 159 -6.10 -12.97 -10.04
CA CYS A 159 -7.55 -13.23 -10.05
C CYS A 159 -7.92 -14.50 -9.27
N ALA A 160 -7.22 -15.59 -9.50
CA ALA A 160 -7.45 -16.86 -8.77
C ALA A 160 -7.15 -16.75 -7.26
N GLN A 161 -6.20 -15.91 -6.88
CA GLN A 161 -5.89 -15.62 -5.47
C GLN A 161 -6.95 -14.72 -4.83
N LEU A 162 -7.46 -13.73 -5.57
CA LEU A 162 -8.47 -12.79 -5.09
C LEU A 162 -9.77 -13.51 -4.69
N GLU A 163 -10.18 -14.55 -5.42
CA GLU A 163 -11.33 -15.39 -5.07
C GLU A 163 -11.18 -16.06 -3.69
N LYS A 164 -9.96 -16.43 -3.31
CA LYS A 164 -9.63 -17.09 -2.05
C LYS A 164 -9.34 -16.09 -0.91
N PHE A 165 -9.08 -14.85 -1.25
CA PHE A 165 -8.56 -13.84 -0.35
C PHE A 165 -9.42 -13.62 0.91
N PRO A 166 -10.77 -13.57 0.87
CA PRO A 166 -11.58 -13.44 2.08
C PRO A 166 -11.29 -14.54 3.12
N SER A 167 -11.15 -15.79 2.67
CA SER A 167 -10.84 -16.92 3.55
C SER A 167 -9.42 -16.82 4.14
N PHE A 168 -8.47 -16.21 3.41
CA PHE A 168 -7.12 -15.97 3.93
C PHE A 168 -7.14 -14.95 5.07
N VAL A 169 -7.90 -13.86 4.93
CA VAL A 169 -8.05 -12.86 5.99
C VAL A 169 -8.65 -13.46 7.25
N GLU A 170 -9.74 -14.23 7.12
CA GLU A 170 -10.37 -14.92 8.25
C GLU A 170 -9.41 -15.89 8.95
N ARG A 171 -8.65 -16.67 8.17
CA ARG A 171 -7.67 -17.62 8.71
C ARG A 171 -6.53 -16.92 9.45
N ARG A 172 -6.05 -15.78 8.93
CA ARG A 172 -5.00 -14.97 9.58
C ARG A 172 -5.48 -14.43 10.93
N ARG A 173 -6.70 -13.89 11.01
CA ARG A 173 -7.31 -13.44 12.26
C ARG A 173 -7.47 -14.59 13.25
N HIS A 174 -8.05 -15.70 12.81
CA HIS A 174 -8.19 -16.90 13.64
C HIS A 174 -6.84 -17.40 14.18
N ASN A 175 -5.81 -17.45 13.34
CA ASN A 175 -4.48 -17.89 13.77
C ASN A 175 -3.87 -16.90 14.78
N PHE A 176 -4.04 -15.60 14.56
CA PHE A 176 -3.59 -14.57 15.49
C PHE A 176 -4.23 -14.76 16.88
N ASP A 177 -5.55 -14.90 16.94
CA ASP A 177 -6.30 -15.07 18.19
C ASP A 177 -5.85 -16.33 18.93
N ARG A 178 -5.63 -17.42 18.20
CA ARG A 178 -5.13 -18.68 18.80
C ARG A 178 -3.73 -18.52 19.39
N LEU A 179 -2.81 -17.88 18.64
CA LEU A 179 -1.44 -17.65 19.10
C LEU A 179 -1.44 -16.69 20.30
N HIS A 180 -2.19 -15.61 20.24
CA HIS A 180 -2.32 -14.65 21.32
C HIS A 180 -2.77 -15.33 22.60
N LYS A 181 -3.90 -16.07 22.53
CA LYS A 181 -4.44 -16.81 23.68
C LYS A 181 -3.46 -17.85 24.24
N ALA A 182 -2.75 -18.56 23.38
CA ALA A 182 -1.78 -19.57 23.80
C ALA A 182 -0.57 -18.96 24.54
N LEU A 183 -0.17 -17.73 24.15
CA LEU A 183 0.98 -17.04 24.71
C LEU A 183 0.64 -16.14 25.91
N GLU A 184 -0.64 -15.95 26.25
CA GLU A 184 -1.03 -15.19 27.44
C GLU A 184 -0.40 -15.73 28.72
N ALA A 185 -0.23 -17.05 28.83
CA ALA A 185 0.39 -17.70 29.98
C ALA A 185 1.86 -17.31 30.22
N VAL A 186 2.53 -16.74 29.22
CA VAL A 186 3.92 -16.28 29.31
C VAL A 186 4.06 -14.76 29.07
N SER A 187 2.98 -14.04 29.26
CA SER A 187 2.93 -12.57 29.10
C SER A 187 3.78 -11.81 30.13
N ASP A 188 4.22 -12.48 31.20
CA ASP A 188 5.24 -11.99 32.12
C ASP A 188 6.63 -11.83 31.46
N LYS A 189 6.93 -12.64 30.44
CA LYS A 189 8.21 -12.69 29.71
C LYS A 189 8.14 -12.03 28.32
N LEU A 190 6.95 -11.93 27.74
CA LEU A 190 6.74 -11.48 26.38
C LEU A 190 5.78 -10.28 26.32
N ILE A 191 6.02 -9.37 25.38
CA ILE A 191 5.03 -8.38 24.96
C ILE A 191 4.37 -8.94 23.70
N LEU A 192 3.06 -9.18 23.79
CA LEU A 192 2.27 -9.68 22.68
C LEU A 192 1.70 -8.53 21.84
N PRO A 193 1.53 -8.72 20.51
CA PRO A 193 0.93 -7.71 19.67
C PRO A 193 -0.55 -7.52 19.99
N VAL A 194 -1.00 -6.27 19.92
CA VAL A 194 -2.41 -5.92 20.08
C VAL A 194 -2.89 -5.12 18.86
N PRO A 195 -4.17 -5.25 18.46
CA PRO A 195 -4.74 -4.41 17.41
C PRO A 195 -4.59 -2.93 17.78
N ALA A 196 -4.27 -2.10 16.80
CA ALA A 196 -4.35 -0.66 16.98
C ALA A 196 -5.81 -0.24 17.27
N GLN A 197 -5.98 0.84 18.01
CA GLN A 197 -7.31 1.37 18.30
C GLN A 197 -8.06 1.66 16.98
N ASN A 198 -9.36 1.44 16.95
CA ASN A 198 -10.22 1.64 15.79
C ASN A 198 -9.86 0.79 14.55
N SER A 199 -9.08 -0.28 14.72
CA SER A 199 -8.66 -1.12 13.60
C SER A 199 -9.19 -2.55 13.68
N THR A 200 -9.31 -3.17 12.50
CA THR A 200 -9.58 -4.60 12.33
C THR A 200 -8.47 -5.17 11.43
N PRO A 201 -7.32 -5.60 12.01
CA PRO A 201 -6.16 -6.01 11.26
C PRO A 201 -6.39 -7.26 10.39
N SER A 202 -5.70 -7.31 9.26
CA SER A 202 -5.43 -8.52 8.50
C SER A 202 -3.95 -8.86 8.71
N TRP A 203 -3.68 -9.64 9.73
CA TRP A 203 -2.32 -9.86 10.23
C TRP A 203 -1.40 -10.49 9.19
N PHE A 204 -0.25 -9.84 8.94
CA PHE A 204 0.82 -10.41 8.14
C PHE A 204 1.73 -11.31 8.99
N GLY A 205 2.05 -10.86 10.19
CA GLY A 205 2.91 -11.56 11.13
C GLY A 205 2.46 -11.40 12.57
N PHE A 206 2.96 -12.28 13.45
CA PHE A 206 2.74 -12.23 14.89
C PHE A 206 4.04 -11.76 15.56
N LEU A 207 4.14 -10.46 15.85
CA LEU A 207 5.33 -9.85 16.44
C LEU A 207 5.40 -10.14 17.94
N ILE A 208 6.46 -10.78 18.40
CA ILE A 208 6.74 -11.01 19.82
C ILE A 208 7.96 -10.19 20.22
N THR A 209 7.84 -9.42 21.31
CA THR A 209 8.99 -8.73 21.92
C THR A 209 9.33 -9.35 23.24
N CYS A 210 10.57 -9.75 23.42
CA CYS A 210 11.06 -10.27 24.71
C CYS A 210 11.20 -9.13 25.73
N LYS A 211 10.65 -9.32 26.92
CA LYS A 211 10.90 -8.41 28.05
C LYS A 211 12.30 -8.56 28.59
N GLU A 212 12.74 -7.60 29.40
CA GLU A 212 14.02 -7.62 30.08
C GLU A 212 14.20 -8.93 30.86
N GLY A 213 15.37 -9.53 30.80
CA GLY A 213 15.67 -10.83 31.40
C GLY A 213 15.27 -12.05 30.55
N THR A 214 14.56 -11.86 29.42
CA THR A 214 14.20 -12.95 28.51
C THR A 214 15.10 -12.92 27.27
N SER A 215 15.86 -14.01 27.04
CA SER A 215 16.76 -14.10 25.90
C SER A 215 15.99 -14.41 24.60
N LYS A 216 16.05 -13.51 23.62
CA LYS A 216 15.53 -13.74 22.26
C LYS A 216 16.09 -15.04 21.64
N ASN A 217 17.40 -15.27 21.79
CA ASN A 217 18.04 -16.45 21.21
C ASN A 217 17.48 -17.74 21.80
N THR A 218 17.20 -17.77 23.10
CA THR A 218 16.56 -18.92 23.74
C THR A 218 15.15 -19.16 23.19
N VAL A 219 14.35 -18.10 23.01
CA VAL A 219 12.99 -18.20 22.49
C VAL A 219 12.98 -18.69 21.03
N VAL A 220 13.97 -18.27 20.21
CA VAL A 220 14.05 -18.64 18.77
C VAL A 220 14.56 -20.07 18.58
N GLN A 221 15.37 -20.58 19.50
CA GLN A 221 15.96 -21.92 19.40
C GLN A 221 15.07 -23.02 20.00
N TYR A 222 14.05 -22.65 20.75
CA TYR A 222 13.12 -23.59 21.39
C TYR A 222 11.93 -23.88 20.48
#